data_b02bef63195660761474d3821888f5bd
#
_entry.id   b02bef63195660761474d3821888f5bd
#
_cell.length_a   1.000
_cell.length_b   1.000
_cell.length_c   1.000
_cell.angle_alpha   90.00
_cell.angle_beta   90.00
_cell.angle_gamma   90.00
#
_symmetry.space_group_name_H-M   'P 1'
#
loop_
_entity.id
_entity.type
_entity.pdbx_description
1 polymer ?
#
loop_
_entity_poly.entity_id
_entity_poly.type
_entity_poly.pdbx_seq_one_letter_code
_entity_poly.pdbx_strand_id
1 'polypeptide(L)'
;TMKRLYIIVEGQTEQEFVKTLIAPYLQKHEIFEVTPILIRTSKTGRGGFVNYQHLKKDAERLLKSEKKDFIVSMFVDFFRCPEVPHKEKWSVKSSHIGQVEEMERCIKDDIKDVRFIPYIQLHEFEALLFASNEGFNSFFDEIQKEKVQQIINSYDNPEDINTTPEGAPSKRILAIKEDYDKVLEGNLIALEIGFSKIMEKCTRFRAWIEKLIKLCKES
;
A
#
# COMPACT_ATOMS: atom_id res chain seq x y z
N THR A 1 18.15 14.58 -14.03
CA THR A 1 18.61 13.37 -13.32
C THR A 1 17.40 12.73 -12.69
N MET A 2 17.22 11.43 -12.91
CA MET A 2 16.09 10.72 -12.29
C MET A 2 16.22 10.69 -10.78
N LYS A 3 15.08 10.87 -10.12
CA LYS A 3 15.02 10.91 -8.66
C LYS A 3 15.00 9.49 -8.08
N ARG A 4 15.63 9.32 -6.93
CA ARG A 4 15.49 8.13 -6.08
C ARG A 4 14.11 8.12 -5.43
N LEU A 5 13.59 6.93 -5.16
CA LEU A 5 12.31 6.77 -4.48
C LEU A 5 12.49 5.95 -3.20
N TYR A 6 12.13 6.56 -2.08
CA TYR A 6 12.00 5.87 -0.81
C TYR A 6 10.51 5.64 -0.51
N ILE A 7 10.13 4.41 -0.17
CA ILE A 7 8.76 4.07 0.20
C ILE A 7 8.76 3.56 1.64
N ILE A 8 8.21 4.34 2.54
CA ILE A 8 8.04 3.93 3.95
C ILE A 8 6.88 2.94 4.00
N VAL A 9 7.12 1.75 4.53
CA VAL A 9 6.16 0.65 4.56
C VAL A 9 5.90 0.17 5.98
N GLU A 10 4.69 -0.35 6.20
CA GLU A 10 4.26 -0.82 7.51
C GLU A 10 4.95 -2.09 7.95
N GLY A 11 5.02 -3.10 7.08
CA GLY A 11 5.46 -4.43 7.42
C GLY A 11 6.30 -5.12 6.36
N GLN A 12 6.65 -6.37 6.65
CA GLN A 12 7.45 -7.22 5.75
C GLN A 12 6.70 -7.54 4.44
N THR A 13 5.38 -7.69 4.49
CA THR A 13 4.54 -7.93 3.32
C THR A 13 4.67 -6.79 2.31
N GLU A 14 4.44 -5.56 2.76
CA GLU A 14 4.53 -4.37 1.92
C GLU A 14 5.97 -4.13 1.47
N GLN A 15 6.96 -4.42 2.33
CA GLN A 15 8.38 -4.32 1.96
C GLN A 15 8.72 -5.26 0.81
N GLU A 16 8.28 -6.50 0.87
CA GLU A 16 8.54 -7.49 -0.16
C GLU A 16 7.79 -7.15 -1.45
N PHE A 17 6.53 -6.71 -1.34
CA PHE A 17 5.74 -6.25 -2.49
C PHE A 17 6.42 -5.07 -3.23
N VAL A 18 6.98 -4.11 -2.50
CA VAL A 18 7.75 -3.02 -3.11
C VAL A 18 8.96 -3.56 -3.87
N LYS A 19 9.71 -4.50 -3.30
CA LYS A 19 10.92 -5.06 -3.93
C LYS A 19 10.60 -5.91 -5.16
N THR A 20 9.57 -6.73 -5.09
CA THR A 20 9.31 -7.79 -6.09
C THR A 20 8.38 -7.34 -7.21
N LEU A 21 7.49 -6.38 -6.97
CA LEU A 21 6.54 -5.90 -7.97
C LEU A 21 6.69 -4.41 -8.30
N ILE A 22 6.66 -3.52 -7.30
CA ILE A 22 6.70 -2.07 -7.56
C ILE A 22 8.05 -1.66 -8.17
N ALA A 23 9.16 -2.05 -7.55
CA ALA A 23 10.49 -1.64 -8.03
C ALA A 23 10.80 -2.18 -9.44
N PRO A 24 10.56 -3.46 -9.80
CA PRO A 24 10.73 -3.94 -11.16
C PRO A 24 9.83 -3.24 -12.18
N TYR A 25 8.61 -2.88 -11.80
CA TYR A 25 7.74 -2.10 -12.67
C TYR A 25 8.27 -0.69 -12.90
N LEU A 26 8.70 0.00 -11.84
CA LEU A 26 9.26 1.35 -11.94
C LEU A 26 10.60 1.39 -12.70
N GLN A 27 11.38 0.32 -12.64
CA GLN A 27 12.60 0.17 -13.45
C GLN A 27 12.31 0.18 -14.97
N LYS A 28 11.18 -0.37 -15.40
CA LYS A 28 10.73 -0.27 -16.80
C LYS A 28 10.41 1.18 -17.21
N HIS A 29 10.17 2.04 -16.24
CA HIS A 29 9.99 3.48 -16.41
C HIS A 29 11.27 4.28 -16.09
N GLU A 30 12.43 3.58 -16.06
CA GLU A 30 13.76 4.16 -15.84
C GLU A 30 14.01 4.68 -14.41
N ILE A 31 13.15 4.35 -13.43
CA ILE A 31 13.33 4.67 -12.01
C ILE A 31 14.02 3.47 -11.34
N PHE A 32 15.36 3.52 -11.26
CA PHE A 32 16.18 2.37 -10.85
C PHE A 32 16.41 2.25 -9.35
N GLU A 33 16.37 3.37 -8.62
CA GLU A 33 16.64 3.40 -7.18
C GLU A 33 15.34 3.51 -6.38
N VAL A 34 14.72 2.36 -6.11
CA VAL A 34 13.51 2.24 -5.30
C VAL A 34 13.83 1.47 -4.02
N THR A 35 13.70 2.12 -2.87
CA THR A 35 14.09 1.55 -1.57
C THR A 35 12.92 1.55 -0.60
N PRO A 36 12.38 0.38 -0.21
CA PRO A 36 11.40 0.30 0.87
C PRO A 36 12.07 0.48 2.25
N ILE A 37 11.43 1.26 3.10
CA ILE A 37 11.89 1.56 4.47
C ILE A 37 10.83 1.10 5.46
N LEU A 38 11.15 0.10 6.27
CA LEU A 38 10.28 -0.33 7.37
C LEU A 38 10.21 0.74 8.46
N ILE A 39 8.98 1.06 8.90
CA ILE A 39 8.74 1.97 10.02
C ILE A 39 9.49 1.48 11.26
N ARG A 40 10.21 2.39 11.92
CA ARG A 40 10.92 2.10 13.17
C ARG A 40 10.00 2.33 14.37
N THR A 41 9.61 1.27 15.04
CA THR A 41 8.73 1.33 16.21
C THR A 41 9.48 1.47 17.54
N SER A 42 10.79 1.09 17.58
CA SER A 42 11.69 1.25 18.72
C SER A 42 13.13 1.32 18.26
N LYS A 43 14.11 1.37 19.20
CA LYS A 43 15.54 1.33 18.85
C LYS A 43 15.93 0.05 18.10
N THR A 44 15.30 -1.06 18.41
CA THR A 44 15.58 -2.40 17.84
C THR A 44 14.41 -2.96 17.03
N GLY A 45 13.19 -2.49 17.26
CA GLY A 45 11.97 -2.97 16.59
C GLY A 45 11.68 -2.20 15.30
N ARG A 46 11.22 -2.92 14.28
CA ARG A 46 10.75 -2.37 13.01
C ARG A 46 9.47 -3.09 12.59
N GLY A 47 8.63 -2.36 11.86
CA GLY A 47 7.36 -2.85 11.35
C GLY A 47 6.18 -2.53 12.29
N GLY A 48 4.99 -2.46 11.69
CA GLY A 48 3.75 -2.04 12.32
C GLY A 48 3.55 -0.53 12.32
N PHE A 49 2.39 -0.10 11.80
CA PHE A 49 2.00 1.32 11.82
C PHE A 49 1.09 1.59 13.03
N VAL A 50 1.67 1.55 14.23
CA VAL A 50 0.94 1.71 15.51
C VAL A 50 0.91 3.14 16.03
N ASN A 51 1.74 4.04 15.48
CA ASN A 51 1.82 5.44 15.88
C ASN A 51 2.33 6.30 14.73
N TYR A 52 1.58 7.34 14.39
CA TYR A 52 1.95 8.30 13.36
C TYR A 52 3.32 8.94 13.57
N GLN A 53 3.71 9.22 14.82
CA GLN A 53 5.01 9.83 15.12
C GLN A 53 6.21 8.99 14.68
N HIS A 54 6.06 7.67 14.60
CA HIS A 54 7.12 6.80 14.07
C HIS A 54 7.34 7.03 12.58
N LEU A 55 6.26 7.04 11.80
CA LEU A 55 6.27 7.34 10.37
C LEU A 55 6.83 8.75 10.13
N LYS A 56 6.34 9.76 10.86
CA LYS A 56 6.80 11.14 10.74
C LYS A 56 8.31 11.26 10.97
N LYS A 57 8.85 10.65 12.04
CA LYS A 57 10.30 10.65 12.33
C LYS A 57 11.12 10.02 11.20
N ASP A 58 10.64 8.91 10.63
CA ASP A 58 11.35 8.26 9.52
C ASP A 58 11.29 9.11 8.26
N ALA A 59 10.14 9.69 7.93
CA ALA A 59 9.99 10.62 6.81
C ALA A 59 10.89 11.85 6.97
N GLU A 60 10.82 12.54 8.11
CA GLU A 60 11.64 13.71 8.39
C GLU A 60 13.14 13.42 8.34
N ARG A 61 13.57 12.25 8.82
CA ARG A 61 14.97 11.84 8.75
C ARG A 61 15.45 11.71 7.30
N LEU A 62 14.64 11.12 6.43
CA LEU A 62 14.95 11.03 5.00
C LEU A 62 14.97 12.42 4.36
N LEU A 63 13.97 13.25 4.69
CA LEU A 63 13.78 14.58 4.12
C LEU A 63 14.78 15.63 4.61
N LYS A 64 15.52 15.40 5.71
CA LYS A 64 16.59 16.28 6.18
C LYS A 64 17.76 16.42 5.20
N SER A 65 17.87 15.54 4.23
CA SER A 65 18.87 15.67 3.17
C SER A 65 18.62 16.92 2.34
N GLU A 66 19.65 17.74 2.13
CA GLU A 66 19.58 18.93 1.24
C GLU A 66 19.48 18.55 -0.24
N LYS A 67 19.76 17.31 -0.60
CA LYS A 67 19.59 16.82 -1.96
C LYS A 67 18.12 16.89 -2.36
N LYS A 68 17.88 17.27 -3.62
CA LYS A 68 16.53 17.38 -4.19
C LYS A 68 16.18 16.25 -5.18
N ASP A 69 17.11 15.34 -5.39
CA ASP A 69 17.03 14.26 -6.38
C ASP A 69 16.36 13.00 -5.84
N PHE A 70 15.38 13.14 -4.95
CA PHE A 70 14.62 12.02 -4.41
C PHE A 70 13.18 12.40 -4.03
N ILE A 71 12.34 11.37 -3.97
CA ILE A 71 10.97 11.41 -3.47
C ILE A 71 10.86 10.45 -2.28
N VAL A 72 10.10 10.82 -1.29
CA VAL A 72 9.68 9.95 -0.18
C VAL A 72 8.19 9.72 -0.28
N SER A 73 7.77 8.47 -0.30
CA SER A 73 6.37 8.08 -0.23
C SER A 73 6.13 7.16 0.96
N MET A 74 4.89 6.82 1.21
CA MET A 74 4.49 5.80 2.17
C MET A 74 3.50 4.83 1.54
N PHE A 75 3.49 3.59 2.00
CA PHE A 75 2.55 2.55 1.63
C PHE A 75 2.17 1.77 2.90
N VAL A 76 1.04 2.11 3.48
CA VAL A 76 0.52 1.56 4.73
C VAL A 76 -0.96 1.26 4.60
N ASP A 77 -1.48 0.34 5.39
CA ASP A 77 -2.90 -0.04 5.36
C ASP A 77 -3.79 0.99 6.09
N PHE A 78 -5.00 1.21 5.57
CA PHE A 78 -6.02 2.01 6.24
C PHE A 78 -6.61 1.28 7.47
N PHE A 79 -6.75 -0.04 7.38
CA PHE A 79 -7.28 -0.84 8.46
C PHE A 79 -6.35 -0.78 9.69
N ARG A 80 -6.91 -0.37 10.83
CA ARG A 80 -6.15 -0.10 12.07
C ARG A 80 -5.08 0.99 11.95
N CYS A 81 -5.21 1.86 10.95
CA CYS A 81 -4.33 3.01 10.86
C CYS A 81 -4.43 3.86 12.15
N PRO A 82 -3.30 4.26 12.73
CA PRO A 82 -3.30 5.09 13.92
C PRO A 82 -3.87 6.48 13.65
N GLU A 83 -4.22 7.19 14.70
CA GLU A 83 -4.66 8.57 14.58
C GLU A 83 -3.58 9.44 13.92
N VAL A 84 -3.95 10.09 12.83
CA VAL A 84 -3.13 11.07 12.14
C VAL A 84 -3.47 12.48 12.63
N PRO A 85 -2.58 13.49 12.40
CA PRO A 85 -2.84 14.84 12.83
C PRO A 85 -4.11 15.42 12.21
N HIS A 86 -4.74 16.35 12.91
CA HIS A 86 -5.92 17.10 12.44
C HIS A 86 -7.17 16.25 12.16
N LYS A 87 -7.33 15.11 12.82
CA LYS A 87 -8.52 14.25 12.71
C LYS A 87 -9.83 15.00 13.03
N GLU A 88 -9.77 15.99 13.90
CA GLU A 88 -10.89 16.87 14.23
C GLU A 88 -11.42 17.70 13.05
N LYS A 89 -10.63 17.81 11.97
CA LYS A 89 -11.01 18.54 10.74
C LYS A 89 -11.68 17.66 9.71
N TRP A 90 -11.79 16.36 9.96
CA TRP A 90 -12.38 15.44 8.99
C TRP A 90 -13.89 15.56 8.95
N SER A 91 -14.47 15.41 7.76
CA SER A 91 -15.91 15.29 7.62
C SER A 91 -16.40 13.96 8.19
N VAL A 92 -17.32 14.01 9.16
CA VAL A 92 -17.92 12.82 9.79
C VAL A 92 -18.71 11.96 8.78
N LYS A 93 -19.09 12.54 7.64
CA LYS A 93 -19.87 11.86 6.59
C LYS A 93 -19.02 11.39 5.41
N SER A 94 -17.70 11.47 5.48
CA SER A 94 -16.82 11.04 4.39
C SER A 94 -16.92 9.53 4.18
N SER A 95 -16.97 9.11 2.92
CA SER A 95 -16.75 7.71 2.54
C SER A 95 -15.35 7.25 2.99
N HIS A 96 -15.07 5.95 3.01
CA HIS A 96 -13.73 5.45 3.32
C HIS A 96 -12.67 6.06 2.42
N ILE A 97 -12.95 6.23 1.13
CA ILE A 97 -12.04 6.93 0.18
C ILE A 97 -11.82 8.37 0.64
N GLY A 98 -12.89 9.12 0.92
CA GLY A 98 -12.77 10.50 1.41
C GLY A 98 -12.00 10.60 2.72
N GLN A 99 -12.17 9.66 3.65
CA GLN A 99 -11.39 9.62 4.89
C GLN A 99 -9.90 9.42 4.62
N VAL A 100 -9.54 8.47 3.76
CA VAL A 100 -8.14 8.21 3.39
C VAL A 100 -7.52 9.41 2.70
N GLU A 101 -8.23 10.07 1.79
CA GLU A 101 -7.76 11.30 1.13
C GLU A 101 -7.53 12.45 2.11
N GLU A 102 -8.43 12.63 3.09
CA GLU A 102 -8.25 13.61 4.16
C GLU A 102 -7.06 13.27 5.06
N MET A 103 -6.87 11.98 5.41
CA MET A 103 -5.69 11.52 6.16
C MET A 103 -4.39 11.84 5.41
N GLU A 104 -4.33 11.50 4.14
CA GLU A 104 -3.16 11.78 3.30
C GLU A 104 -2.87 13.28 3.22
N ARG A 105 -3.91 14.11 3.06
CA ARG A 105 -3.78 15.55 3.06
C ARG A 105 -3.23 16.07 4.40
N CYS A 106 -3.79 15.60 5.51
CA CYS A 106 -3.33 16.01 6.85
C CYS A 106 -1.87 15.60 7.11
N ILE A 107 -1.48 14.40 6.70
CA ILE A 107 -0.09 13.93 6.81
C ILE A 107 0.84 14.80 5.93
N LYS A 108 0.41 15.12 4.71
CA LYS A 108 1.16 16.00 3.81
C LYS A 108 1.37 17.39 4.41
N ASP A 109 0.30 17.96 4.96
CA ASP A 109 0.30 19.29 5.58
C ASP A 109 1.15 19.34 6.85
N ASP A 110 1.24 18.24 7.60
CA ASP A 110 2.03 18.16 8.83
C ASP A 110 3.53 17.98 8.53
N ILE A 111 3.88 17.18 7.52
CA ILE A 111 5.29 16.97 7.10
C ILE A 111 5.85 18.16 6.35
N LYS A 112 5.03 18.91 5.61
CA LYS A 112 5.37 20.18 4.93
C LYS A 112 6.56 20.12 3.97
N ASP A 113 6.79 18.99 3.33
CA ASP A 113 7.83 18.84 2.31
C ASP A 113 7.21 18.41 0.98
N VAL A 114 7.55 19.11 -0.09
CA VAL A 114 7.00 18.82 -1.43
C VAL A 114 7.42 17.45 -1.95
N ARG A 115 8.57 16.96 -1.50
CA ARG A 115 9.11 15.64 -1.86
C ARG A 115 8.38 14.47 -1.20
N PHE A 116 7.54 14.74 -0.19
CA PHE A 116 6.77 13.70 0.50
C PHE A 116 5.41 13.47 -0.16
N ILE A 117 5.14 12.24 -0.54
CA ILE A 117 3.90 11.82 -1.21
C ILE A 117 3.22 10.76 -0.34
N PRO A 118 2.19 11.11 0.44
CA PRO A 118 1.46 10.13 1.23
C PRO A 118 0.62 9.21 0.33
N TYR A 119 0.54 7.95 0.72
CA TYR A 119 -0.40 6.98 0.19
C TYR A 119 -0.79 5.98 1.27
N ILE A 120 -2.07 5.83 1.51
CA ILE A 120 -2.66 4.84 2.40
C ILE A 120 -3.47 3.88 1.53
N GLN A 121 -3.12 2.59 1.56
CA GLN A 121 -3.87 1.56 0.85
C GLN A 121 -5.28 1.46 1.45
N LEU A 122 -6.29 1.59 0.62
CA LEU A 122 -7.67 1.48 1.05
C LEU A 122 -7.92 0.07 1.59
N HIS A 123 -8.37 0.00 2.83
CA HIS A 123 -8.52 -1.18 3.65
C HIS A 123 -7.20 -1.87 4.00
N GLU A 124 -6.71 -2.79 3.17
CA GLU A 124 -5.51 -3.60 3.40
C GLU A 124 -4.80 -3.94 2.09
N PHE A 125 -3.52 -4.31 2.19
CA PHE A 125 -2.74 -4.86 1.08
C PHE A 125 -3.48 -6.00 0.36
N GLU A 126 -4.13 -6.90 1.11
CA GLU A 126 -4.85 -8.05 0.55
C GLU A 126 -6.00 -7.66 -0.40
N ALA A 127 -6.49 -6.43 -0.37
CA ALA A 127 -7.44 -5.96 -1.37
C ALA A 127 -6.88 -6.11 -2.79
N LEU A 128 -5.59 -5.83 -2.99
CA LEU A 128 -4.91 -5.93 -4.28
C LEU A 128 -4.89 -7.35 -4.84
N LEU A 129 -4.95 -8.37 -3.97
CA LEU A 129 -4.92 -9.78 -4.37
C LEU A 129 -6.21 -10.23 -5.06
N PHE A 130 -7.31 -9.53 -4.84
CA PHE A 130 -8.57 -9.81 -5.53
C PHE A 130 -8.65 -9.20 -6.94
N ALA A 131 -7.54 -8.70 -7.47
CA ALA A 131 -7.47 -8.23 -8.86
C ALA A 131 -7.63 -9.37 -9.89
N SER A 132 -7.24 -10.61 -9.56
CA SER A 132 -7.46 -11.79 -10.38
C SER A 132 -7.46 -13.07 -9.55
N ASN A 133 -8.33 -14.02 -9.91
CA ASN A 133 -8.36 -15.36 -9.31
C ASN A 133 -7.13 -16.20 -9.70
N GLU A 134 -6.48 -15.90 -10.80
CA GLU A 134 -5.30 -16.63 -11.29
C GLU A 134 -4.16 -16.67 -10.27
N GLY A 135 -4.01 -15.62 -9.45
CA GLY A 135 -2.99 -15.56 -8.42
C GLY A 135 -3.11 -16.63 -7.34
N PHE A 136 -4.28 -17.21 -7.18
CA PHE A 136 -4.55 -18.23 -6.15
C PHE A 136 -4.28 -19.67 -6.62
N ASN A 137 -3.94 -19.86 -7.90
CA ASN A 137 -3.82 -21.21 -8.50
C ASN A 137 -2.81 -22.12 -7.80
N SER A 138 -1.69 -21.58 -7.32
CA SER A 138 -0.63 -22.39 -6.68
C SER A 138 -0.90 -22.72 -5.21
N PHE A 139 -1.85 -22.03 -4.56
CA PHE A 139 -2.02 -22.13 -3.10
C PHE A 139 -3.41 -22.56 -2.66
N PHE A 140 -4.41 -22.51 -3.57
CA PHE A 140 -5.81 -22.74 -3.26
C PHE A 140 -6.35 -23.88 -4.12
N ASP A 141 -7.16 -24.77 -3.51
CA ASP A 141 -7.89 -25.79 -4.25
C ASP A 141 -9.06 -25.19 -5.07
N GLU A 142 -9.71 -26.00 -5.90
CA GLU A 142 -10.78 -25.53 -6.80
C GLU A 142 -11.97 -24.95 -6.02
N ILE A 143 -12.34 -25.53 -4.87
CA ILE A 143 -13.46 -25.03 -4.05
C ILE A 143 -13.11 -23.68 -3.42
N GLN A 144 -11.87 -23.54 -2.96
CA GLN A 144 -11.35 -22.29 -2.42
C GLN A 144 -11.30 -21.19 -3.49
N LYS A 145 -10.83 -21.52 -4.70
CA LYS A 145 -10.80 -20.58 -5.84
C LYS A 145 -12.19 -20.15 -6.29
N GLU A 146 -13.19 -21.04 -6.25
CA GLU A 146 -14.58 -20.64 -6.52
C GLU A 146 -15.08 -19.61 -5.51
N LYS A 147 -14.75 -19.74 -4.23
CA LYS A 147 -15.09 -18.74 -3.21
C LYS A 147 -14.37 -17.40 -3.44
N VAL A 148 -13.09 -17.43 -3.82
CA VAL A 148 -12.35 -16.22 -4.23
C VAL A 148 -13.03 -15.56 -5.42
N GLN A 149 -13.41 -16.34 -6.43
CA GLN A 149 -14.09 -15.81 -7.63
C GLN A 149 -15.41 -15.15 -7.30
N GLN A 150 -16.20 -15.69 -6.36
CA GLN A 150 -17.44 -15.08 -5.88
C GLN A 150 -17.19 -13.70 -5.26
N ILE A 151 -16.11 -13.55 -4.49
CA ILE A 151 -15.72 -12.26 -3.92
C ILE A 151 -15.33 -11.29 -5.05
N ILE A 152 -14.48 -11.70 -5.98
CA ILE A 152 -14.06 -10.88 -7.12
C ILE A 152 -15.28 -10.40 -7.92
N ASN A 153 -16.25 -11.29 -8.20
CA ASN A 153 -17.44 -10.96 -8.96
C ASN A 153 -18.38 -9.98 -8.23
N SER A 154 -18.21 -9.82 -6.92
CA SER A 154 -19.05 -8.92 -6.10
C SER A 154 -18.55 -7.47 -6.09
N TYR A 155 -17.39 -7.19 -6.64
CA TYR A 155 -16.74 -5.87 -6.62
C TYR A 155 -16.09 -5.55 -7.95
N ASP A 156 -16.43 -4.42 -8.55
CA ASP A 156 -15.78 -3.95 -9.78
C ASP A 156 -14.34 -3.51 -9.53
N ASN A 157 -14.09 -2.93 -8.37
CA ASN A 157 -12.77 -2.53 -7.90
C ASN A 157 -12.44 -3.29 -6.60
N PRO A 158 -11.37 -4.10 -6.56
CA PRO A 158 -10.94 -4.79 -5.35
C PRO A 158 -10.69 -3.88 -4.14
N GLU A 159 -10.37 -2.62 -4.38
CA GLU A 159 -10.16 -1.62 -3.31
C GLU A 159 -11.45 -1.26 -2.57
N ASP A 160 -12.62 -1.66 -3.07
CA ASP A 160 -13.93 -1.47 -2.41
C ASP A 160 -14.30 -2.64 -1.47
N ILE A 161 -13.47 -3.69 -1.42
CA ILE A 161 -13.72 -4.89 -0.61
C ILE A 161 -13.51 -4.59 0.86
N ASN A 162 -14.33 -3.84 1.49
CA ASN A 162 -14.55 -3.88 2.92
C ASN A 162 -15.55 -2.83 3.39
N THR A 163 -16.48 -3.27 4.20
CA THR A 163 -17.39 -2.37 4.93
C THR A 163 -17.33 -2.60 6.45
N THR A 164 -16.72 -3.71 6.91
CA THR A 164 -16.64 -4.08 8.33
C THR A 164 -15.29 -4.73 8.67
N PRO A 165 -14.89 -4.75 9.95
CA PRO A 165 -13.66 -5.43 10.37
C PRO A 165 -13.66 -6.93 10.03
N GLU A 166 -14.83 -7.59 10.06
CA GLU A 166 -15.00 -9.00 9.72
C GLU A 166 -14.93 -9.23 8.21
N GLY A 167 -15.34 -8.22 7.42
CA GLY A 167 -15.32 -8.25 5.96
C GLY A 167 -13.99 -7.81 5.34
N ALA A 168 -12.97 -7.52 6.14
CA ALA A 168 -11.65 -7.09 5.65
C ALA A 168 -11.06 -8.11 4.68
N PRO A 169 -10.32 -7.67 3.64
CA PRO A 169 -9.74 -8.55 2.63
C PRO A 169 -8.96 -9.73 3.21
N SER A 170 -8.08 -9.52 4.19
CA SER A 170 -7.34 -10.58 4.86
C SER A 170 -8.24 -11.59 5.58
N LYS A 171 -9.34 -11.11 6.19
CA LYS A 171 -10.29 -11.99 6.88
C LYS A 171 -11.07 -12.88 5.91
N ARG A 172 -11.36 -12.37 4.72
CA ARG A 172 -12.00 -13.15 3.65
C ARG A 172 -11.09 -14.26 3.14
N ILE A 173 -9.79 -13.98 2.98
CA ILE A 173 -8.80 -14.99 2.60
C ILE A 173 -8.70 -16.05 3.70
N LEU A 174 -8.54 -15.65 4.96
CA LEU A 174 -8.46 -16.57 6.11
C LEU A 174 -9.73 -17.42 6.30
N ALA A 175 -10.91 -16.88 5.98
CA ALA A 175 -12.15 -17.64 6.01
C ALA A 175 -12.22 -18.72 4.92
N ILE A 176 -11.47 -18.59 3.84
CA ILE A 176 -11.36 -19.57 2.75
C ILE A 176 -10.21 -20.54 3.02
N LYS A 177 -9.07 -20.04 3.50
CA LYS A 177 -7.85 -20.80 3.80
C LYS A 177 -7.29 -20.33 5.15
N GLU A 178 -7.56 -21.11 6.19
CA GLU A 178 -7.25 -20.74 7.59
C GLU A 178 -5.74 -20.58 7.86
N ASP A 179 -4.91 -21.33 7.16
CA ASP A 179 -3.45 -21.33 7.27
C ASP A 179 -2.77 -20.36 6.27
N TYR A 180 -3.51 -19.39 5.71
CA TYR A 180 -2.95 -18.38 4.81
C TYR A 180 -1.82 -17.58 5.47
N ASP A 181 -0.63 -17.62 4.85
CA ASP A 181 0.53 -16.79 5.25
C ASP A 181 0.58 -15.48 4.44
N LYS A 182 0.23 -14.38 5.09
CA LYS A 182 0.21 -13.05 4.47
C LYS A 182 1.56 -12.68 3.84
N VAL A 183 2.67 -12.94 4.54
CA VAL A 183 4.00 -12.49 4.09
C VAL A 183 4.47 -13.32 2.89
N LEU A 184 4.34 -14.64 2.98
CA LEU A 184 4.81 -15.55 1.93
C LEU A 184 3.79 -15.66 0.81
N GLU A 185 2.59 -16.18 1.10
CA GLU A 185 1.59 -16.47 0.07
C GLU A 185 1.03 -15.19 -0.54
N GLY A 186 0.80 -14.13 0.25
CA GLY A 186 0.29 -12.87 -0.26
C GLY A 186 1.17 -12.26 -1.35
N ASN A 187 2.48 -12.28 -1.18
CA ASN A 187 3.41 -11.78 -2.20
C ASN A 187 3.51 -12.71 -3.42
N LEU A 188 3.47 -14.03 -3.23
CA LEU A 188 3.49 -14.98 -4.35
C LEU A 188 2.19 -14.91 -5.15
N ILE A 189 1.04 -14.78 -4.49
CA ILE A 189 -0.25 -14.53 -5.15
C ILE A 189 -0.19 -13.25 -5.99
N ALA A 190 0.34 -12.17 -5.42
CA ALA A 190 0.49 -10.91 -6.15
C ALA A 190 1.41 -11.03 -7.37
N LEU A 191 2.49 -11.81 -7.27
CA LEU A 191 3.39 -12.11 -8.39
C LEU A 191 2.69 -12.90 -9.50
N GLU A 192 1.88 -13.92 -9.15
CA GLU A 192 1.09 -14.70 -10.11
C GLU A 192 0.03 -13.85 -10.82
N ILE A 193 -0.67 -12.96 -10.09
CA ILE A 193 -1.61 -12.00 -10.68
C ILE A 193 -0.88 -11.10 -11.70
N GLY A 194 0.32 -10.67 -11.34
CA GLY A 194 1.10 -9.73 -12.12
C GLY A 194 0.71 -8.26 -11.90
N PHE A 195 1.72 -7.41 -11.87
CA PHE A 195 1.56 -6.00 -11.51
C PHE A 195 0.60 -5.23 -12.45
N SER A 196 0.63 -5.54 -13.75
CA SER A 196 -0.23 -4.90 -14.74
C SER A 196 -1.72 -5.15 -14.48
N LYS A 197 -2.07 -6.35 -14.01
CA LYS A 197 -3.46 -6.70 -13.69
C LYS A 197 -3.92 -6.00 -12.41
N ILE A 198 -3.05 -5.92 -11.41
CA ILE A 198 -3.32 -5.13 -10.19
C ILE A 198 -3.57 -3.67 -10.57
N MET A 199 -2.72 -3.08 -11.41
CA MET A 199 -2.87 -1.70 -11.89
C MET A 199 -4.16 -1.49 -12.68
N GLU A 200 -4.58 -2.47 -13.48
CA GLU A 200 -5.84 -2.41 -14.25
C GLU A 200 -7.06 -2.31 -13.34
N LYS A 201 -7.09 -3.12 -12.29
CA LYS A 201 -8.25 -3.28 -11.41
C LYS A 201 -8.28 -2.29 -10.23
N CYS A 202 -7.14 -1.96 -9.67
CA CYS A 202 -7.01 -1.13 -8.46
C CYS A 202 -6.72 0.32 -8.85
N THR A 203 -7.77 1.10 -9.04
CA THR A 203 -7.69 2.43 -9.66
C THR A 203 -6.94 3.45 -8.80
N ARG A 204 -7.12 3.41 -7.48
CA ARG A 204 -6.46 4.32 -6.55
C ARG A 204 -4.96 3.97 -6.41
N PHE A 205 -4.65 2.67 -6.30
CA PHE A 205 -3.28 2.19 -6.32
C PHE A 205 -2.55 2.60 -7.62
N ARG A 206 -3.20 2.41 -8.78
CA ARG A 206 -2.67 2.85 -10.07
C ARG A 206 -2.36 4.35 -10.09
N ALA A 207 -3.30 5.18 -9.65
CA ALA A 207 -3.12 6.63 -9.62
C ALA A 207 -1.91 7.05 -8.78
N TRP A 208 -1.66 6.37 -7.66
CA TRP A 208 -0.47 6.59 -6.84
C TRP A 208 0.81 6.22 -7.59
N ILE A 209 0.89 5.05 -8.21
CA ILE A 209 2.07 4.61 -8.99
C ILE A 209 2.36 5.57 -10.14
N GLU A 210 1.34 5.96 -10.90
CA GLU A 210 1.47 6.93 -12.01
C GLU A 210 1.98 8.30 -11.52
N LYS A 211 1.49 8.74 -10.36
CA LYS A 211 1.97 9.97 -9.70
C LYS A 211 3.44 9.87 -9.32
N LEU A 212 3.89 8.75 -8.76
CA LEU A 212 5.30 8.53 -8.43
C LEU A 212 6.17 8.55 -9.69
N ILE A 213 5.75 7.89 -10.77
CA ILE A 213 6.46 7.90 -12.06
C ILE A 213 6.62 9.34 -12.57
N LYS A 214 5.53 10.11 -12.59
CA LYS A 214 5.54 11.49 -13.02
C LYS A 214 6.54 12.33 -12.21
N LEU A 215 6.43 12.30 -10.88
CA LEU A 215 7.27 13.12 -9.99
C LEU A 215 8.76 12.73 -10.00
N CYS A 216 9.06 11.44 -10.21
CA CYS A 216 10.45 10.99 -10.34
C CYS A 216 11.09 11.43 -11.66
N LYS A 217 10.30 11.67 -12.71
CA LYS A 217 10.77 12.14 -14.03
C LYS A 217 10.82 13.67 -14.15
N GLU A 218 10.08 14.39 -13.33
CA GLU A 218 10.14 15.86 -13.31
C GLU A 218 11.49 16.32 -12.76
N SER A 219 12.21 17.11 -13.55
CA SER A 219 13.54 17.67 -13.23
C SER A 219 13.46 18.79 -12.22
#